data_a299ffd10b2607e81c5ab01fd1d70db9
#
_entry.id   a299ffd10b2607e81c5ab01fd1d70db9
#
_cell.length_a   1.000
_cell.length_b   1.000
_cell.length_c   1.000
_cell.angle_alpha   90.00
_cell.angle_beta   90.00
_cell.angle_gamma   90.00
#
_symmetry.space_group_name_H-M   'P 1'
#
loop_
_entity.id
_entity.type
_entity.pdbx_description
1 polymer ?
#
loop_
_entity_poly.entity_id
_entity_poly.type
_entity_poly.pdbx_seq_one_letter_code
_entity_poly.pdbx_strand_id
1 'polypeptide(L)'
;MSITRQNLSVIIVCYKSDHVIHQCINSIDEHIEVIVVDNSNNEEFKKIIEDKYKNVKCISSSENIGMGAGNNLGIKTITNDFALILNPDVTLQKDTIDELLKASNHLESFGIIAPISDKSKYPNYKYNNKDQGFDPINPFRVKSVDGFAMLMNLKRLKQISEFNFFDENFFLYLENDDLCEQLTKNNENIYVVPKSIINHFGGKAVDPKYEKEIELSRNWHWMWSKFYFNKKHYGYFNALLKILNNLISAKIKFFYYFITFNNSKRKIYLMRLSGLLNSMIGKKSFYRPKLDD
;
A
#
# COMPACT_ATOMS: atom_id res chain seq x y z
N MET A 1 15.27 -3.17 -21.99
CA MET A 1 16.08 -4.02 -21.07
C MET A 1 15.08 -4.95 -20.41
N SER A 2 15.31 -6.27 -20.51
CA SER A 2 14.41 -7.26 -19.91
C SER A 2 14.53 -7.24 -18.38
N ILE A 3 13.42 -7.43 -17.70
CA ILE A 3 13.42 -7.64 -16.25
C ILE A 3 13.89 -9.06 -15.97
N THR A 4 14.78 -9.18 -15.01
CA THR A 4 15.30 -10.45 -14.50
C THR A 4 15.29 -10.42 -12.97
N ARG A 5 15.45 -11.56 -12.31
CA ARG A 5 15.59 -11.61 -10.85
C ARG A 5 16.77 -10.78 -10.33
N GLN A 6 17.81 -10.61 -11.14
CA GLN A 6 19.02 -9.87 -10.76
C GLN A 6 18.87 -8.35 -10.73
N ASN A 7 17.92 -7.78 -11.49
CA ASN A 7 17.64 -6.34 -11.51
C ASN A 7 16.30 -5.99 -10.84
N LEU A 8 15.77 -6.92 -10.04
CA LEU A 8 14.56 -6.77 -9.23
C LEU A 8 14.93 -6.77 -7.74
N SER A 9 14.39 -5.83 -6.99
CA SER A 9 14.35 -5.88 -5.52
C SER A 9 12.91 -5.99 -5.03
N VAL A 10 12.71 -6.64 -3.89
CA VAL A 10 11.42 -6.64 -3.18
C VAL A 10 11.51 -5.69 -2.00
N ILE A 11 10.50 -4.84 -1.81
CA ILE A 11 10.41 -3.91 -0.67
C ILE A 11 9.19 -4.28 0.16
N ILE A 12 9.41 -4.51 1.47
CA ILE A 12 8.37 -4.87 2.43
C ILE A 12 8.38 -3.84 3.55
N VAL A 13 7.32 -3.05 3.69
CA VAL A 13 7.13 -2.17 4.84
C VAL A 13 6.34 -2.91 5.91
N CYS A 14 6.90 -3.02 7.11
CA CYS A 14 6.27 -3.71 8.23
C CYS A 14 6.13 -2.82 9.46
N TYR A 15 5.17 -3.16 10.33
CA TYR A 15 4.95 -2.54 11.61
C TYR A 15 4.35 -3.55 12.58
N LYS A 16 5.15 -4.03 13.56
CA LYS A 16 4.75 -5.12 14.48
C LYS A 16 4.21 -6.34 13.69
N SER A 17 4.98 -6.78 12.66
CA SER A 17 4.56 -7.82 11.68
C SER A 17 5.27 -9.16 11.89
N ASP A 18 5.91 -9.38 13.01
CA ASP A 18 6.74 -10.56 13.33
C ASP A 18 6.03 -11.88 13.03
N HIS A 19 4.73 -11.95 13.29
CA HIS A 19 3.91 -13.16 13.16
C HIS A 19 3.60 -13.57 11.72
N VAL A 20 3.78 -12.69 10.73
CA VAL A 20 3.43 -12.96 9.31
C VAL A 20 4.59 -12.80 8.35
N ILE A 21 5.55 -11.93 8.64
CA ILE A 21 6.59 -11.55 7.68
C ILE A 21 7.46 -12.73 7.21
N HIS A 22 7.66 -13.73 8.05
CA HIS A 22 8.43 -14.91 7.69
C HIS A 22 7.80 -15.71 6.56
N GLN A 23 6.47 -15.80 6.51
CA GLN A 23 5.77 -16.48 5.41
C GLN A 23 5.90 -15.68 4.11
N CYS A 24 5.84 -14.35 4.20
CA CYS A 24 6.07 -13.47 3.06
C CYS A 24 7.47 -13.66 2.47
N ILE A 25 8.53 -13.53 3.29
CA ILE A 25 9.93 -13.66 2.85
C ILE A 25 10.20 -15.06 2.27
N ASN A 26 9.73 -16.13 2.93
CA ASN A 26 9.91 -17.51 2.46
C ASN A 26 9.22 -17.79 1.11
N SER A 27 8.28 -16.96 0.69
CA SER A 27 7.62 -17.08 -0.62
C SER A 27 8.37 -16.38 -1.75
N ILE A 28 9.44 -15.62 -1.42
CA ILE A 28 10.28 -14.91 -2.38
C ILE A 28 11.51 -15.76 -2.69
N ASP A 29 11.91 -15.77 -3.96
CA ASP A 29 13.14 -16.45 -4.40
C ASP A 29 14.37 -15.89 -3.66
N GLU A 30 15.19 -16.77 -3.08
CA GLU A 30 16.38 -16.41 -2.28
C GLU A 30 17.46 -15.64 -3.05
N HIS A 31 17.42 -15.65 -4.38
CA HIS A 31 18.33 -14.89 -5.25
C HIS A 31 17.87 -13.46 -5.51
N ILE A 32 16.70 -13.05 -5.00
CA ILE A 32 16.17 -11.69 -5.12
C ILE A 32 16.50 -10.90 -3.86
N GLU A 33 17.05 -9.70 -4.02
CA GLU A 33 17.28 -8.77 -2.91
C GLU A 33 15.95 -8.37 -2.27
N VAL A 34 15.87 -8.44 -0.94
CA VAL A 34 14.71 -8.02 -0.17
C VAL A 34 15.10 -6.91 0.81
N ILE A 35 14.41 -5.78 0.73
CA ILE A 35 14.53 -4.69 1.70
C ILE A 35 13.31 -4.70 2.61
N VAL A 36 13.51 -4.96 3.88
CA VAL A 36 12.48 -4.81 4.91
C VAL A 36 12.65 -3.46 5.56
N VAL A 37 11.60 -2.63 5.54
CA VAL A 37 11.55 -1.37 6.26
C VAL A 37 10.69 -1.56 7.51
N ASP A 38 11.35 -1.61 8.66
CA ASP A 38 10.67 -1.76 9.95
C ASP A 38 10.28 -0.40 10.54
N ASN A 39 8.99 -0.14 10.58
CA ASN A 39 8.40 1.05 11.19
C ASN A 39 8.20 0.91 12.72
N SER A 40 8.69 -0.18 13.33
CA SER A 40 8.54 -0.44 14.76
C SER A 40 9.77 0.00 15.57
N ASN A 41 10.86 0.38 14.89
CA ASN A 41 12.16 0.68 15.51
C ASN A 41 12.65 -0.45 16.43
N ASN A 42 12.60 -1.69 15.94
CA ASN A 42 12.94 -2.89 16.71
C ASN A 42 14.26 -3.52 16.23
N GLU A 43 15.35 -3.19 16.91
CA GLU A 43 16.68 -3.70 16.55
C GLU A 43 16.82 -5.22 16.76
N GLU A 44 16.08 -5.83 17.68
CA GLU A 44 16.05 -7.28 17.85
C GLU A 44 15.39 -7.96 16.64
N PHE A 45 14.25 -7.44 16.20
CA PHE A 45 13.58 -7.90 14.98
C PHE A 45 14.50 -7.81 13.77
N LYS A 46 15.17 -6.67 13.58
CA LYS A 46 16.15 -6.48 12.51
C LYS A 46 17.22 -7.56 12.52
N LYS A 47 17.83 -7.80 13.69
CA LYS A 47 18.86 -8.83 13.84
C LYS A 47 18.34 -10.22 13.49
N ILE A 48 17.17 -10.60 14.00
CA ILE A 48 16.53 -11.91 13.70
C ILE A 48 16.33 -12.09 12.21
N ILE A 49 15.82 -11.08 11.50
CA ILE A 49 15.54 -11.16 10.07
C ILE A 49 16.83 -11.28 9.25
N GLU A 50 17.83 -10.45 9.52
CA GLU A 50 19.10 -10.45 8.77
C GLU A 50 19.96 -11.70 9.05
N ASP A 51 19.93 -12.23 10.28
CA ASP A 51 20.63 -13.48 10.62
C ASP A 51 20.00 -14.69 9.91
N LYS A 52 18.66 -14.68 9.78
CA LYS A 52 17.91 -15.80 9.19
C LYS A 52 17.93 -15.80 7.66
N TYR A 53 17.90 -14.64 7.01
CA TYR A 53 17.74 -14.50 5.57
C TYR A 53 18.90 -13.72 4.95
N LYS A 54 19.76 -14.41 4.18
CA LYS A 54 20.98 -13.82 3.61
C LYS A 54 20.74 -12.79 2.49
N ASN A 55 19.58 -12.85 1.86
CA ASN A 55 19.15 -11.92 0.81
C ASN A 55 18.33 -10.74 1.34
N VAL A 56 18.14 -10.64 2.67
CA VAL A 56 17.35 -9.60 3.30
C VAL A 56 18.26 -8.58 3.97
N LYS A 57 17.95 -7.30 3.74
CA LYS A 57 18.47 -6.16 4.50
C LYS A 57 17.31 -5.46 5.20
N CYS A 58 17.42 -5.23 6.50
CA CYS A 58 16.41 -4.56 7.28
C CYS A 58 16.83 -3.14 7.63
N ILE A 59 15.95 -2.17 7.44
CA ILE A 59 16.12 -0.75 7.76
C ILE A 59 15.13 -0.40 8.84
N SER A 60 15.64 -0.07 10.05
CA SER A 60 14.80 0.43 11.14
C SER A 60 14.52 1.92 10.94
N SER A 61 13.23 2.29 10.93
CA SER A 61 12.82 3.70 11.00
C SER A 61 12.73 4.13 12.47
N SER A 62 13.19 5.34 12.81
CA SER A 62 13.14 5.85 14.19
C SER A 62 11.71 5.97 14.74
N GLU A 63 10.72 6.04 13.86
CA GLU A 63 9.29 6.09 14.20
C GLU A 63 8.45 5.45 13.09
N ASN A 64 7.17 5.22 13.35
CA ASN A 64 6.25 4.78 12.29
C ASN A 64 5.96 5.93 11.33
N ILE A 65 6.63 5.89 10.16
CA ILE A 65 6.51 6.89 9.10
C ILE A 65 5.36 6.61 8.12
N GLY A 66 4.67 5.47 8.26
CA GLY A 66 3.58 5.04 7.38
C GLY A 66 4.02 4.24 6.15
N MET A 67 3.05 3.84 5.34
CA MET A 67 3.30 2.94 4.21
C MET A 67 4.02 3.64 3.05
N GLY A 68 3.54 4.80 2.61
CA GLY A 68 4.13 5.52 1.48
C GLY A 68 5.57 5.95 1.74
N ALA A 69 5.84 6.57 2.89
CA ALA A 69 7.20 6.97 3.28
C ALA A 69 8.13 5.77 3.50
N GLY A 70 7.61 4.68 4.08
CA GLY A 70 8.37 3.43 4.23
C GLY A 70 8.78 2.84 2.88
N ASN A 71 7.86 2.78 1.91
CA ASN A 71 8.17 2.34 0.55
C ASN A 71 9.19 3.25 -0.13
N ASN A 72 9.07 4.57 0.00
CA ASN A 72 10.06 5.51 -0.52
C ASN A 72 11.45 5.31 0.10
N LEU A 73 11.50 5.04 1.40
CA LEU A 73 12.76 4.74 2.10
C LEU A 73 13.41 3.47 1.52
N GLY A 74 12.63 2.40 1.31
CA GLY A 74 13.10 1.19 0.63
C GLY A 74 13.59 1.46 -0.80
N ILE A 75 12.82 2.21 -1.60
CA ILE A 75 13.20 2.58 -2.98
C ILE A 75 14.51 3.36 -3.04
N LYS A 76 14.77 4.23 -2.06
CA LYS A 76 16.03 5.03 -2.00
C LYS A 76 17.26 4.18 -1.72
N THR A 77 17.12 2.97 -1.17
CA THR A 77 18.26 2.12 -0.80
C THR A 77 18.67 1.10 -1.84
N ILE A 78 17.83 0.87 -2.85
CA ILE A 78 18.11 -0.08 -3.93
C ILE A 78 18.71 0.62 -5.15
N THR A 79 19.55 -0.10 -5.87
CA THR A 79 20.13 0.33 -7.15
C THR A 79 19.42 -0.30 -8.34
N ASN A 80 18.60 -1.31 -8.12
CA ASN A 80 17.87 -2.03 -9.15
C ASN A 80 16.84 -1.14 -9.87
N ASP A 81 16.62 -1.42 -11.14
CA ASP A 81 15.70 -0.69 -12.02
C ASP A 81 14.23 -1.00 -11.72
N PHE A 82 13.96 -2.09 -11.00
CA PHE A 82 12.60 -2.58 -10.71
C PHE A 82 12.45 -2.90 -9.23
N ALA A 83 11.28 -2.54 -8.66
CA ALA A 83 10.92 -2.84 -7.29
C ALA A 83 9.54 -3.50 -7.21
N LEU A 84 9.44 -4.66 -6.59
CA LEU A 84 8.19 -5.26 -6.19
C LEU A 84 7.86 -4.79 -4.77
N ILE A 85 6.89 -3.88 -4.65
CA ILE A 85 6.32 -3.50 -3.36
C ILE A 85 5.41 -4.64 -2.90
N LEU A 86 5.58 -5.09 -1.65
CA LEU A 86 4.86 -6.23 -1.10
C LEU A 86 4.47 -5.98 0.36
N ASN A 87 3.22 -6.24 0.73
CA ASN A 87 2.82 -6.20 2.13
C ASN A 87 3.31 -7.44 2.89
N PRO A 88 3.60 -7.33 4.20
CA PRO A 88 4.11 -8.45 4.99
C PRO A 88 3.12 -9.61 5.18
N ASP A 89 1.81 -9.39 4.92
CA ASP A 89 0.75 -10.41 4.97
C ASP A 89 0.36 -10.96 3.58
N VAL A 90 1.25 -10.80 2.59
CA VAL A 90 1.14 -11.39 1.25
C VAL A 90 2.09 -12.57 1.11
N THR A 91 1.65 -13.63 0.45
CA THR A 91 2.52 -14.72 0.01
C THR A 91 2.42 -14.91 -1.51
N LEU A 92 3.56 -15.03 -2.15
CA LEU A 92 3.65 -15.31 -3.59
C LEU A 92 3.38 -16.80 -3.85
N GLN A 93 2.71 -17.11 -4.94
CA GLN A 93 2.68 -18.47 -5.47
C GLN A 93 3.97 -18.74 -6.28
N LYS A 94 4.25 -20.03 -6.54
CA LYS A 94 5.50 -20.47 -7.16
C LYS A 94 5.87 -19.71 -8.44
N ASP A 95 4.89 -19.43 -9.29
CA ASP A 95 5.11 -18.83 -10.61
C ASP A 95 4.81 -17.32 -10.64
N THR A 96 4.48 -16.70 -9.47
CA THR A 96 4.07 -15.29 -9.39
C THR A 96 5.09 -14.35 -10.03
N ILE A 97 6.36 -14.48 -9.63
CA ILE A 97 7.43 -13.60 -10.15
C ILE A 97 7.70 -13.90 -11.61
N ASP A 98 7.75 -15.16 -12.01
CA ASP A 98 8.02 -15.55 -13.41
C ASP A 98 6.97 -14.99 -14.37
N GLU A 99 5.69 -15.04 -13.99
CA GLU A 99 4.61 -14.47 -14.80
C GLU A 99 4.68 -12.93 -14.85
N LEU A 100 5.10 -12.25 -13.77
CA LEU A 100 5.35 -10.80 -13.81
C LEU A 100 6.51 -10.47 -14.75
N LEU A 101 7.65 -11.18 -14.64
CA LEU A 101 8.83 -10.99 -15.48
C LEU A 101 8.50 -11.25 -16.95
N LYS A 102 7.78 -12.34 -17.24
CA LYS A 102 7.33 -12.68 -18.58
C LYS A 102 6.42 -11.60 -19.16
N ALA A 103 5.41 -11.19 -18.41
CA ALA A 103 4.50 -10.13 -18.84
C ALA A 103 5.25 -8.82 -19.14
N SER A 104 6.15 -8.39 -18.25
CA SER A 104 6.91 -7.16 -18.40
C SER A 104 7.76 -7.12 -19.67
N ASN A 105 8.28 -8.27 -20.11
CA ASN A 105 9.11 -8.38 -21.32
C ASN A 105 8.27 -8.33 -22.61
N HIS A 106 6.95 -8.55 -22.53
CA HIS A 106 6.04 -8.48 -23.67
C HIS A 106 5.28 -7.16 -23.78
N LEU A 107 5.26 -6.37 -22.70
CA LEU A 107 4.61 -5.06 -22.68
C LEU A 107 5.54 -4.01 -23.30
N GLU A 108 4.99 -3.19 -24.19
CA GLU A 108 5.74 -2.09 -24.81
C GLU A 108 6.27 -1.10 -23.77
N SER A 109 5.42 -0.73 -22.83
CA SER A 109 5.77 0.14 -21.71
C SER A 109 4.81 0.01 -20.54
N PHE A 110 5.31 0.19 -19.31
CA PHE A 110 4.50 0.24 -18.10
C PHE A 110 5.20 1.05 -16.99
N GLY A 111 4.41 1.68 -16.14
CA GLY A 111 4.86 2.23 -14.85
C GLY A 111 4.70 1.21 -13.73
N ILE A 112 3.56 0.50 -13.70
CA ILE A 112 3.24 -0.54 -12.72
C ILE A 112 2.61 -1.76 -13.41
N ILE A 113 2.99 -2.96 -12.96
CA ILE A 113 2.23 -4.19 -13.19
C ILE A 113 1.93 -4.88 -11.85
N ALA A 114 0.76 -5.50 -11.73
CA ALA A 114 0.34 -6.14 -10.47
C ALA A 114 -0.19 -7.56 -10.69
N PRO A 115 0.02 -8.46 -9.73
CA PRO A 115 -0.59 -9.78 -9.71
C PRO A 115 -2.08 -9.69 -9.32
N ILE A 116 -2.79 -10.81 -9.46
CA ILE A 116 -4.17 -10.98 -8.95
C ILE A 116 -4.13 -11.64 -7.57
N SER A 117 -4.98 -11.18 -6.66
CA SER A 117 -5.20 -11.84 -5.38
C SER A 117 -6.23 -12.97 -5.52
N ASP A 118 -5.79 -14.22 -5.27
CA ASP A 118 -6.64 -15.43 -5.41
C ASP A 118 -7.78 -15.48 -4.39
N LYS A 119 -7.57 -14.94 -3.19
CA LYS A 119 -8.52 -15.02 -2.07
C LYS A 119 -9.33 -13.74 -1.84
N SER A 120 -9.23 -12.78 -2.72
CA SER A 120 -9.96 -11.52 -2.56
C SER A 120 -11.42 -11.69 -2.97
N LYS A 121 -12.33 -11.28 -2.09
CA LYS A 121 -13.77 -11.18 -2.40
C LYS A 121 -14.05 -10.16 -3.50
N TYR A 122 -13.13 -9.23 -3.72
CA TYR A 122 -13.20 -8.17 -4.71
C TYR A 122 -11.89 -8.11 -5.49
N PRO A 123 -11.91 -7.71 -6.78
CA PRO A 123 -10.68 -7.53 -7.53
C PRO A 123 -9.79 -6.47 -6.87
N ASN A 124 -8.48 -6.75 -6.84
CA ASN A 124 -7.47 -5.82 -6.30
C ASN A 124 -7.04 -4.73 -7.29
N TYR A 125 -7.95 -4.38 -8.19
CA TYR A 125 -7.75 -3.35 -9.21
C TYR A 125 -9.08 -2.67 -9.56
N LYS A 126 -8.97 -1.49 -10.18
CA LYS A 126 -10.13 -0.73 -10.69
C LYS A 126 -9.96 -0.52 -12.18
N TYR A 127 -11.01 -0.82 -12.95
CA TYR A 127 -11.03 -0.54 -14.39
C TYR A 127 -11.09 0.97 -14.66
N ASN A 128 -10.58 1.35 -15.82
CA ASN A 128 -10.92 2.61 -16.45
C ASN A 128 -12.18 2.36 -17.31
N ASN A 129 -13.18 3.22 -17.27
CA ASN A 129 -14.43 3.09 -18.05
C ASN A 129 -14.20 3.03 -19.58
N LYS A 130 -12.97 3.27 -20.05
CA LYS A 130 -12.56 3.23 -21.46
C LYS A 130 -11.80 1.96 -21.83
N ASP A 131 -11.44 1.12 -20.86
CA ASP A 131 -10.59 -0.04 -21.09
C ASP A 131 -11.42 -1.28 -21.46
N GLN A 132 -10.79 -2.15 -22.24
CA GLN A 132 -11.28 -3.49 -22.53
C GLN A 132 -11.33 -4.27 -21.21
N GLY A 133 -12.43 -4.92 -20.91
CA GLY A 133 -12.67 -5.63 -19.66
C GLY A 133 -11.62 -6.68 -19.28
N PHE A 134 -11.93 -7.52 -18.30
CA PHE A 134 -11.06 -8.59 -17.81
C PHE A 134 -10.63 -9.56 -18.93
N ASP A 135 -9.31 -9.73 -19.11
CA ASP A 135 -8.72 -10.79 -19.93
C ASP A 135 -8.11 -11.85 -18.99
N PRO A 136 -8.56 -13.11 -19.00
CA PRO A 136 -8.07 -14.14 -18.10
C PRO A 136 -6.67 -14.67 -18.47
N ILE A 137 -6.15 -14.29 -19.64
CA ILE A 137 -4.92 -14.87 -20.20
C ILE A 137 -3.81 -13.83 -20.32
N ASN A 138 -4.14 -12.65 -20.86
CA ASN A 138 -3.16 -11.62 -21.18
C ASN A 138 -3.20 -10.47 -20.18
N PRO A 139 -2.06 -9.77 -19.97
CA PRO A 139 -2.04 -8.54 -19.19
C PRO A 139 -3.03 -7.52 -19.75
N PHE A 140 -3.82 -6.90 -18.87
CA PHE A 140 -4.81 -5.89 -19.26
C PHE A 140 -4.64 -4.60 -18.48
N ARG A 141 -4.97 -3.46 -19.11
CA ARG A 141 -4.84 -2.13 -18.53
C ARG A 141 -5.91 -1.88 -17.47
N VAL A 142 -5.49 -1.20 -16.41
CA VAL A 142 -6.39 -0.80 -15.32
C VAL A 142 -6.13 0.65 -14.93
N LYS A 143 -7.07 1.25 -14.19
CA LYS A 143 -6.93 2.60 -13.66
C LYS A 143 -6.04 2.62 -12.42
N SER A 144 -6.21 1.67 -11.52
CA SER A 144 -5.42 1.55 -10.29
C SER A 144 -5.36 0.12 -9.80
N VAL A 145 -4.35 -0.16 -8.99
CA VAL A 145 -4.14 -1.43 -8.30
C VAL A 145 -4.01 -1.19 -6.81
N ASP A 146 -4.33 -2.21 -5.99
CA ASP A 146 -4.12 -2.13 -4.55
C ASP A 146 -2.63 -2.19 -4.19
N GLY A 147 -2.25 -1.46 -3.15
CA GLY A 147 -0.85 -1.23 -2.75
C GLY A 147 -0.14 -2.41 -2.10
N PHE A 148 -0.79 -3.57 -1.94
CA PHE A 148 -0.20 -4.71 -1.25
C PHE A 148 0.72 -5.59 -2.13
N ALA A 149 0.65 -5.47 -3.46
CA ALA A 149 1.57 -6.11 -4.39
C ALA A 149 1.61 -5.35 -5.72
N MET A 150 2.71 -4.67 -6.02
CA MET A 150 2.91 -3.95 -7.30
C MET A 150 4.38 -3.91 -7.68
N LEU A 151 4.66 -4.36 -8.91
CA LEU A 151 5.97 -4.24 -9.53
C LEU A 151 6.07 -2.89 -10.24
N MET A 152 6.98 -2.05 -9.79
CA MET A 152 7.24 -0.70 -10.29
C MET A 152 8.45 -0.68 -11.22
N ASN A 153 8.34 -0.01 -12.35
CA ASN A 153 9.44 0.28 -13.25
C ASN A 153 10.14 1.57 -12.82
N LEU A 154 11.05 1.47 -11.85
CA LEU A 154 11.72 2.63 -11.25
C LEU A 154 12.54 3.41 -12.27
N LYS A 155 13.19 2.71 -13.23
CA LYS A 155 13.98 3.33 -14.28
C LYS A 155 13.12 4.29 -15.13
N ARG A 156 11.91 3.85 -15.49
CA ARG A 156 10.97 4.65 -16.25
C ARG A 156 10.40 5.79 -15.41
N LEU A 157 9.98 5.48 -14.19
CA LEU A 157 9.34 6.46 -13.31
C LEU A 157 10.28 7.60 -12.88
N LYS A 158 11.58 7.31 -12.72
CA LYS A 158 12.63 8.33 -12.45
C LYS A 158 12.82 9.31 -13.60
N GLN A 159 12.32 9.03 -14.80
CA GLN A 159 12.39 9.96 -15.95
C GLN A 159 11.26 10.99 -15.93
N ILE A 160 10.22 10.79 -15.14
CA ILE A 160 9.13 11.76 -14.97
C ILE A 160 9.64 12.91 -14.09
N SER A 161 9.52 14.13 -14.59
CA SER A 161 9.94 15.34 -13.85
C SER A 161 9.22 15.44 -12.50
N GLU A 162 9.97 15.69 -11.44
CA GLU A 162 9.45 15.86 -10.07
C GLU A 162 8.65 14.66 -9.51
N PHE A 163 8.85 13.45 -10.06
CA PHE A 163 8.16 12.26 -9.59
C PHE A 163 8.78 11.72 -8.30
N ASN A 164 8.01 11.74 -7.22
CA ASN A 164 8.46 11.35 -5.89
C ASN A 164 7.89 10.00 -5.40
N PHE A 165 7.44 9.15 -6.31
CA PHE A 165 6.79 7.87 -6.02
C PHE A 165 5.57 8.05 -5.12
N PHE A 166 5.66 7.72 -3.85
CA PHE A 166 4.56 7.87 -2.90
C PHE A 166 4.56 9.26 -2.26
N ASP A 167 3.39 9.90 -2.17
CA ASP A 167 3.23 11.13 -1.40
C ASP A 167 3.26 10.82 0.10
N GLU A 168 4.33 11.22 0.78
CA GLU A 168 4.59 10.93 2.19
C GLU A 168 3.61 11.63 3.17
N ASN A 169 2.74 12.52 2.68
CA ASN A 169 1.64 13.06 3.48
C ASN A 169 0.56 11.99 3.78
N PHE A 170 0.43 10.96 2.92
CA PHE A 170 -0.39 9.80 3.23
C PHE A 170 0.37 8.87 4.18
N PHE A 171 -0.08 8.82 5.43
CA PHE A 171 0.45 7.84 6.37
C PHE A 171 -0.06 6.43 6.07
N LEU A 172 -1.35 6.32 5.77
CA LEU A 172 -2.02 5.06 5.48
C LEU A 172 -3.26 5.32 4.62
N TYR A 173 -3.50 4.44 3.64
CA TYR A 173 -4.59 4.47 2.65
C TYR A 173 -4.51 5.56 1.60
N LEU A 174 -4.83 5.17 0.39
CA LEU A 174 -4.88 5.97 -0.83
C LEU A 174 -3.53 6.48 -1.34
N GLU A 175 -2.40 6.11 -0.71
CA GLU A 175 -1.06 6.35 -1.25
C GLU A 175 -0.84 5.62 -2.58
N ASN A 176 -1.39 4.41 -2.72
CA ASN A 176 -1.36 3.65 -3.97
C ASN A 176 -2.31 4.23 -5.03
N ASP A 177 -3.52 4.64 -4.65
CA ASP A 177 -4.46 5.31 -5.56
C ASP A 177 -3.88 6.66 -6.03
N ASP A 178 -3.19 7.39 -5.15
CA ASP A 178 -2.50 8.65 -5.48
C ASP A 178 -1.38 8.42 -6.49
N LEU A 179 -0.55 7.40 -6.27
CA LEU A 179 0.50 6.98 -7.20
C LEU A 179 -0.10 6.61 -8.57
N CYS A 180 -1.15 5.80 -8.60
CA CYS A 180 -1.82 5.42 -9.85
C CYS A 180 -2.43 6.61 -10.60
N GLU A 181 -3.00 7.57 -9.88
CA GLU A 181 -3.53 8.81 -10.47
C GLU A 181 -2.41 9.70 -11.05
N GLN A 182 -1.25 9.78 -10.35
CA GLN A 182 -0.07 10.47 -10.87
C GLN A 182 0.45 9.80 -12.15
N LEU A 183 0.52 8.48 -12.19
CA LEU A 183 0.94 7.72 -13.38
C LEU A 183 -0.01 7.98 -14.56
N THR A 184 -1.31 7.93 -14.32
CA THR A 184 -2.32 8.22 -15.36
C THR A 184 -2.16 9.63 -15.94
N LYS A 185 -1.90 10.64 -15.08
CA LYS A 185 -1.66 12.02 -15.52
C LYS A 185 -0.38 12.18 -16.35
N ASN A 186 0.59 11.31 -16.14
CA ASN A 186 1.85 11.27 -16.89
C ASN A 186 1.81 10.28 -18.08
N ASN A 187 0.62 9.80 -18.48
CA ASN A 187 0.42 8.83 -19.55
C ASN A 187 1.16 7.51 -19.36
N GLU A 188 1.42 7.12 -18.12
CA GLU A 188 2.01 5.85 -17.79
C GLU A 188 0.95 4.75 -17.64
N ASN A 189 1.27 3.56 -18.16
CA ASN A 189 0.37 2.44 -18.15
C ASN A 189 0.46 1.64 -16.85
N ILE A 190 -0.68 1.19 -16.37
CA ILE A 190 -0.82 0.26 -15.24
C ILE A 190 -1.51 -1.00 -15.76
N TYR A 191 -0.92 -2.17 -15.50
CA TYR A 191 -1.48 -3.45 -15.95
C TYR A 191 -1.68 -4.41 -14.78
N VAL A 192 -2.62 -5.31 -14.95
CA VAL A 192 -2.79 -6.51 -14.13
C VAL A 192 -2.37 -7.72 -14.96
N VAL A 193 -1.65 -8.65 -14.33
CA VAL A 193 -1.16 -9.89 -14.93
C VAL A 193 -1.96 -11.06 -14.37
N PRO A 194 -2.96 -11.61 -15.12
CA PRO A 194 -3.91 -12.60 -14.59
C PRO A 194 -3.27 -13.91 -14.14
N LYS A 195 -2.17 -14.30 -14.80
CA LYS A 195 -1.43 -15.53 -14.47
C LYS A 195 -0.49 -15.39 -13.28
N SER A 196 -0.20 -14.16 -12.87
CA SER A 196 0.57 -13.88 -11.66
C SER A 196 -0.36 -13.83 -10.47
N ILE A 197 -0.28 -14.80 -9.56
CA ILE A 197 -1.25 -15.00 -8.48
C ILE A 197 -0.55 -14.89 -7.13
N ILE A 198 -1.21 -14.21 -6.20
CA ILE A 198 -0.78 -14.09 -4.80
C ILE A 198 -1.90 -14.48 -3.85
N ASN A 199 -1.53 -14.79 -2.61
CA ASN A 199 -2.46 -14.88 -1.49
C ASN A 199 -2.27 -13.66 -0.59
N HIS A 200 -3.32 -12.88 -0.38
CA HIS A 200 -3.33 -11.75 0.55
C HIS A 200 -4.28 -12.05 1.71
N PHE A 201 -3.75 -12.12 2.92
CA PHE A 201 -4.53 -12.47 4.11
C PHE A 201 -5.40 -11.32 4.65
N GLY A 202 -5.19 -10.11 4.14
CA GLY A 202 -6.00 -8.91 4.38
C GLY A 202 -6.15 -8.52 5.85
N GLY A 203 -5.55 -7.37 6.21
CA GLY A 203 -5.65 -6.80 7.55
C GLY A 203 -4.87 -7.53 8.64
N LYS A 204 -4.04 -8.51 8.31
CA LYS A 204 -3.24 -9.31 9.26
C LYS A 204 -1.78 -8.84 9.35
N ALA A 205 -1.43 -7.75 8.70
CA ALA A 205 -0.07 -7.22 8.69
C ALA A 205 0.45 -6.82 10.10
N VAL A 206 -0.43 -6.43 11.02
CA VAL A 206 -0.08 -6.04 12.40
C VAL A 206 -0.56 -7.11 13.38
N ASP A 207 0.24 -7.36 14.43
CA ASP A 207 -0.09 -8.33 15.48
C ASP A 207 -1.51 -8.09 16.05
N PRO A 208 -2.38 -9.13 16.10
CA PRO A 208 -3.75 -9.03 16.57
C PRO A 208 -3.90 -8.45 18.00
N LYS A 209 -2.89 -8.57 18.85
CA LYS A 209 -2.92 -7.96 20.20
C LYS A 209 -3.14 -6.46 20.18
N TYR A 210 -2.77 -5.78 19.09
CA TYR A 210 -2.93 -4.34 18.90
C TYR A 210 -4.19 -3.94 18.10
N GLU A 211 -5.06 -4.90 17.74
CA GLU A 211 -6.19 -4.71 16.80
C GLU A 211 -7.04 -3.48 17.14
N LYS A 212 -7.33 -3.25 18.43
CA LYS A 212 -8.19 -2.15 18.87
C LYS A 212 -7.61 -0.76 18.53
N GLU A 213 -6.33 -0.54 18.83
CA GLU A 213 -5.67 0.75 18.56
C GLU A 213 -5.41 0.91 17.06
N ILE A 214 -5.07 -0.18 16.38
CA ILE A 214 -4.91 -0.20 14.93
C ILE A 214 -6.22 0.09 14.22
N GLU A 215 -7.36 -0.43 14.69
CA GLU A 215 -8.68 -0.11 14.13
C GLU A 215 -9.00 1.38 14.25
N LEU A 216 -8.70 2.00 15.39
CA LEU A 216 -8.87 3.45 15.58
C LEU A 216 -8.00 4.24 14.60
N SER A 217 -6.72 3.86 14.47
CA SER A 217 -5.78 4.48 13.54
C SER A 217 -6.25 4.34 12.08
N ARG A 218 -6.63 3.12 11.66
CA ARG A 218 -7.17 2.84 10.33
C ARG A 218 -8.39 3.74 10.00
N ASN A 219 -9.31 3.89 10.94
CA ASN A 219 -10.52 4.71 10.74
C ASN A 219 -10.21 6.20 10.66
N TRP A 220 -9.24 6.69 11.43
CA TRP A 220 -8.79 8.07 11.38
C TRP A 220 -8.14 8.38 10.03
N HIS A 221 -7.15 7.55 9.62
CA HIS A 221 -6.41 7.74 8.38
C HIS A 221 -7.26 7.55 7.14
N TRP A 222 -8.19 6.58 7.14
CA TRP A 222 -9.12 6.40 6.01
C TRP A 222 -9.88 7.69 5.66
N MET A 223 -10.41 8.38 6.68
CA MET A 223 -11.17 9.59 6.45
C MET A 223 -10.28 10.79 6.14
N TRP A 224 -9.11 10.87 6.77
CA TRP A 224 -8.13 11.91 6.48
C TRP A 224 -7.64 11.81 5.04
N SER A 225 -7.18 10.64 4.65
CA SER A 225 -6.63 10.36 3.31
C SER A 225 -7.68 10.55 2.21
N LYS A 226 -8.93 10.16 2.48
CA LYS A 226 -10.02 10.32 1.52
C LYS A 226 -10.29 11.78 1.17
N PHE A 227 -10.26 12.69 2.14
CA PHE A 227 -10.40 14.12 1.84
C PHE A 227 -9.16 14.67 1.16
N TYR A 228 -7.97 14.36 1.69
CA TYR A 228 -6.70 14.82 1.15
C TYR A 228 -6.52 14.41 -0.32
N PHE A 229 -6.75 13.14 -0.66
CA PHE A 229 -6.72 12.63 -2.03
C PHE A 229 -7.65 13.44 -2.96
N ASN A 230 -8.92 13.61 -2.57
CA ASN A 230 -9.86 14.33 -3.40
C ASN A 230 -9.50 15.82 -3.53
N LYS A 231 -8.99 16.45 -2.46
CA LYS A 231 -8.50 17.83 -2.50
C LYS A 231 -7.32 17.98 -3.44
N LYS A 232 -6.34 17.04 -3.38
CA LYS A 232 -5.12 17.05 -4.19
C LYS A 232 -5.45 16.92 -5.68
N HIS A 233 -6.33 16.01 -6.06
CA HIS A 233 -6.59 15.69 -7.47
C HIS A 233 -7.74 16.48 -8.10
N TYR A 234 -8.73 16.90 -7.32
CA TYR A 234 -9.98 17.49 -7.83
C TYR A 234 -10.32 18.85 -7.21
N GLY A 235 -9.50 19.37 -6.30
CA GLY A 235 -9.72 20.65 -5.63
C GLY A 235 -10.61 20.55 -4.40
N TYR A 236 -10.57 21.61 -3.57
CA TYR A 236 -11.19 21.62 -2.24
C TYR A 236 -12.72 21.45 -2.28
N PHE A 237 -13.41 22.19 -3.15
CA PHE A 237 -14.88 22.11 -3.24
C PHE A 237 -15.39 20.74 -3.70
N ASN A 238 -14.74 20.16 -4.71
CA ASN A 238 -15.06 18.79 -5.15
C ASN A 238 -14.79 17.76 -4.05
N ALA A 239 -13.72 17.94 -3.28
CA ALA A 239 -13.44 17.09 -2.13
C ALA A 239 -14.57 17.15 -1.09
N LEU A 240 -15.08 18.36 -0.77
CA LEU A 240 -16.21 18.54 0.15
C LEU A 240 -17.45 17.79 -0.34
N LEU A 241 -17.82 17.95 -1.60
CA LEU A 241 -18.99 17.26 -2.19
C LEU A 241 -18.85 15.73 -2.10
N LYS A 242 -17.69 15.21 -2.48
CA LYS A 242 -17.42 13.76 -2.48
C LYS A 242 -17.43 13.11 -1.11
N ILE A 243 -17.15 13.87 -0.04
CA ILE A 243 -17.11 13.32 1.34
C ILE A 243 -18.36 13.63 2.15
N LEU A 244 -19.29 14.45 1.65
CA LEU A 244 -20.47 14.91 2.39
C LEU A 244 -21.26 13.74 3.00
N ASN A 245 -21.55 12.70 2.22
CA ASN A 245 -22.24 11.51 2.70
C ASN A 245 -21.45 10.78 3.80
N ASN A 246 -20.12 10.76 3.72
CA ASN A 246 -19.28 10.16 4.74
C ASN A 246 -19.31 10.96 6.04
N LEU A 247 -19.31 12.30 5.95
CA LEU A 247 -19.43 13.20 7.10
C LEU A 247 -20.76 13.04 7.81
N ILE A 248 -21.88 13.08 7.05
CA ILE A 248 -23.24 12.90 7.59
C ILE A 248 -23.38 11.53 8.25
N SER A 249 -22.99 10.46 7.55
CA SER A 249 -23.04 9.11 8.09
C SER A 249 -22.21 8.94 9.36
N ALA A 250 -21.01 9.53 9.41
CA ALA A 250 -20.15 9.45 10.59
C ALA A 250 -20.77 10.19 11.78
N LYS A 251 -21.37 11.38 11.56
CA LYS A 251 -22.10 12.15 12.60
C LYS A 251 -23.29 11.35 13.14
N ILE A 252 -24.16 10.86 12.26
CA ILE A 252 -25.35 10.10 12.67
C ILE A 252 -24.95 8.87 13.50
N LYS A 253 -23.96 8.09 13.02
CA LYS A 253 -23.51 6.89 13.72
C LYS A 253 -22.79 7.22 15.03
N PHE A 254 -22.07 8.34 15.12
CA PHE A 254 -21.47 8.79 16.37
C PHE A 254 -22.56 9.04 17.42
N PHE A 255 -23.60 9.81 17.09
CA PHE A 255 -24.70 10.10 18.00
C PHE A 255 -25.54 8.86 18.33
N TYR A 256 -25.81 8.00 17.37
CA TYR A 256 -26.48 6.72 17.62
C TYR A 256 -25.73 5.87 18.65
N TYR A 257 -24.41 5.68 18.49
CA TYR A 257 -23.61 4.91 19.44
C TYR A 257 -23.36 5.65 20.76
N PHE A 258 -23.50 6.96 20.79
CA PHE A 258 -23.52 7.72 22.04
C PHE A 258 -24.77 7.39 22.85
N ILE A 259 -25.96 7.44 22.25
CA ILE A 259 -27.26 7.15 22.88
C ILE A 259 -27.36 5.67 23.27
N THR A 260 -26.85 4.77 22.46
CA THR A 260 -26.87 3.31 22.75
C THR A 260 -25.72 2.85 23.66
N PHE A 261 -24.95 3.76 24.22
CA PHE A 261 -23.81 3.49 25.12
C PHE A 261 -22.77 2.52 24.56
N ASN A 262 -22.68 2.35 23.23
CA ASN A 262 -21.66 1.53 22.58
C ASN A 262 -20.34 2.30 22.45
N ASN A 263 -19.54 2.27 23.52
CA ASN A 263 -18.30 3.04 23.62
C ASN A 263 -17.27 2.69 22.53
N SER A 264 -17.14 1.41 22.16
CA SER A 264 -16.19 0.96 21.13
C SER A 264 -16.52 1.57 19.77
N LYS A 265 -17.75 1.40 19.29
CA LYS A 265 -18.20 1.95 18.02
C LYS A 265 -18.22 3.48 18.02
N ARG A 266 -18.61 4.09 19.14
CA ARG A 266 -18.55 5.55 19.30
C ARG A 266 -17.15 6.10 19.08
N LYS A 267 -16.10 5.45 19.66
CA LYS A 267 -14.69 5.84 19.45
C LYS A 267 -14.29 5.76 17.99
N ILE A 268 -14.68 4.70 17.27
CA ILE A 268 -14.41 4.54 15.82
C ILE A 268 -14.97 5.73 15.03
N TYR A 269 -16.24 6.11 15.26
CA TYR A 269 -16.85 7.23 14.52
C TYR A 269 -16.30 8.59 14.95
N LEU A 270 -15.87 8.74 16.20
CA LEU A 270 -15.11 9.91 16.64
C LEU A 270 -13.79 10.04 15.87
N MET A 271 -13.04 8.93 15.69
CA MET A 271 -11.81 8.91 14.90
C MET A 271 -12.08 9.27 13.45
N ARG A 272 -13.13 8.74 12.83
CA ARG A 272 -13.55 9.12 11.48
C ARG A 272 -13.82 10.61 11.33
N LEU A 273 -14.58 11.20 12.27
CA LEU A 273 -14.86 12.64 12.27
C LEU A 273 -13.58 13.46 12.49
N SER A 274 -12.75 13.06 13.46
CA SER A 274 -11.49 13.73 13.75
C SER A 274 -10.55 13.71 12.53
N GLY A 275 -10.32 12.55 11.91
CA GLY A 275 -9.48 12.45 10.72
C GLY A 275 -9.95 13.37 9.60
N LEU A 276 -11.25 13.32 9.30
CA LEU A 276 -11.84 14.16 8.26
C LEU A 276 -11.71 15.66 8.54
N LEU A 277 -12.09 16.10 9.74
CA LEU A 277 -12.01 17.51 10.11
C LEU A 277 -10.57 18.05 10.10
N ASN A 278 -9.61 17.27 10.59
CA ASN A 278 -8.21 17.65 10.55
C ASN A 278 -7.68 17.78 9.11
N SER A 279 -8.08 16.88 8.20
CA SER A 279 -7.73 16.99 6.78
C SER A 279 -8.36 18.21 6.11
N MET A 280 -9.63 18.53 6.43
CA MET A 280 -10.33 19.70 5.89
C MET A 280 -9.65 21.01 6.24
N ILE A 281 -9.17 21.16 7.48
CA ILE A 281 -8.44 22.36 7.93
C ILE A 281 -6.94 22.34 7.60
N GLY A 282 -6.50 21.36 6.80
CA GLY A 282 -5.12 21.29 6.27
C GLY A 282 -4.06 20.79 7.26
N LYS A 283 -4.46 20.17 8.38
CA LYS A 283 -3.49 19.54 9.28
C LYS A 283 -2.89 18.28 8.67
N LYS A 284 -1.62 18.04 8.95
CA LYS A 284 -0.92 16.82 8.53
C LYS A 284 -1.57 15.56 9.09
N SER A 285 -1.26 14.42 8.50
CA SER A 285 -1.66 13.09 8.96
C SER A 285 -0.85 12.70 10.21
N PHE A 286 -1.23 13.19 11.39
CA PHE A 286 -0.43 13.12 12.62
C PHE A 286 -0.83 11.99 13.57
N TYR A 287 -2.02 11.39 13.44
CA TYR A 287 -2.47 10.37 14.38
C TYR A 287 -1.59 9.11 14.30
N ARG A 288 -1.13 8.63 15.44
CA ARG A 288 -0.36 7.39 15.58
C ARG A 288 -1.04 6.49 16.61
N PRO A 289 -1.12 5.17 16.37
CA PRO A 289 -1.65 4.25 17.38
C PRO A 289 -0.70 4.24 18.59
N LYS A 290 -1.27 4.24 19.79
CA LYS A 290 -0.52 4.04 21.02
C LYS A 290 -0.48 2.55 21.29
N LEU A 291 0.68 1.94 21.07
CA LEU A 291 0.91 0.54 21.34
C LEU A 291 1.77 0.45 22.60
N ASP A 292 1.15 0.00 23.69
CA ASP A 292 1.90 -0.38 24.88
C ASP A 292 2.54 -1.73 24.60
N ASP A 293 3.86 -1.81 24.75
CA ASP A 293 4.66 -3.04 24.54
C ASP A 293 4.41 -4.07 25.64
#